data_17f3ab845083ae9ad6a6dadecfa6a6bd
#
_entry.id   17f3ab845083ae9ad6a6dadecfa6a6bd
#
_cell.length_a   1.000
_cell.length_b   1.000
_cell.length_c   1.000
_cell.angle_alpha   90.00
_cell.angle_beta   90.00
_cell.angle_gamma   90.00
#
_symmetry.space_group_name_H-M   'P 1'
#
loop_
_entity.id
_entity.type
_entity.pdbx_description
1 polymer ?
#
loop_
_entity_poly.entity_id
_entity_poly.type
_entity_poly.pdbx_seq_one_letter_code
_entity_poly.pdbx_strand_id
1 'polypeptide(L)'
;MNTHKVIWQEGMLLRPQHFQHNDRYYDHQMKTRTQLLGGYTWGFLNLEIDLQFLNMGKLVISEASGILPDGSLFELGGNTEPLALDVPPNTGNTPIYLALPLVTGNHIESRRPEQSDVLARYTAYDAEVADSNAGDDSASQVSCGRPDFKLLLGEQQSDQAYVKLKLCEVLDTTPDGVISLDPEFSPTYVNFQASGYLLSCLKEVISMLAHRGDILAERIRATGKVGGAEVGDFMMLQL
;
A
#
# COMPACT_ATOMS: atom_id res chain seq x y z
N MET A 1 -20.61 -12.52 2.03
CA MET A 1 -20.72 -12.34 3.50
C MET A 1 -21.97 -11.54 3.82
N ASN A 2 -22.69 -11.88 4.90
CA ASN A 2 -23.83 -11.06 5.37
C ASN A 2 -23.27 -9.80 6.05
N THR A 3 -23.64 -8.62 5.54
CA THR A 3 -23.15 -7.30 5.98
C THR A 3 -24.25 -6.48 6.65
N HIS A 4 -25.25 -7.16 7.26
CA HIS A 4 -26.33 -6.48 7.96
C HIS A 4 -25.91 -6.11 9.38
N LYS A 5 -26.45 -5.01 9.89
CA LYS A 5 -26.14 -4.48 11.22
C LYS A 5 -26.64 -5.41 12.32
N VAL A 6 -25.86 -5.58 13.39
CA VAL A 6 -26.31 -6.24 14.62
C VAL A 6 -27.40 -5.42 15.29
N ILE A 7 -28.50 -6.05 15.69
CA ILE A 7 -29.55 -5.40 16.49
C ILE A 7 -29.31 -5.74 17.96
N TRP A 8 -28.98 -4.71 18.72
CA TRP A 8 -28.75 -4.80 20.16
C TRP A 8 -30.07 -4.70 20.93
N GLN A 9 -30.32 -5.63 21.84
CA GLN A 9 -31.53 -5.68 22.66
C GLN A 9 -31.15 -5.89 24.13
N GLU A 10 -31.94 -5.33 25.04
CA GLU A 10 -31.79 -5.56 26.46
C GLU A 10 -31.96 -7.04 26.81
N GLY A 11 -31.14 -7.57 27.72
CA GLY A 11 -31.16 -8.97 28.13
C GLY A 11 -30.53 -9.95 27.13
N MET A 12 -29.97 -9.49 26.03
CA MET A 12 -29.29 -10.32 25.03
C MET A 12 -28.01 -10.94 25.60
N LEU A 13 -27.86 -12.27 25.40
CA LEU A 13 -26.62 -12.95 25.72
C LEU A 13 -25.53 -12.57 24.69
N LEU A 14 -24.49 -11.85 25.12
CA LEU A 14 -23.38 -11.47 24.26
C LEU A 14 -22.49 -12.67 23.96
N ARG A 15 -22.12 -12.82 22.67
CA ARG A 15 -21.19 -13.83 22.17
C ARG A 15 -20.14 -13.15 21.26
N PRO A 16 -18.95 -13.73 21.10
CA PRO A 16 -17.91 -13.18 20.21
C PRO A 16 -18.43 -12.87 18.79
N GLN A 17 -19.34 -13.69 18.25
CA GLN A 17 -19.93 -13.51 16.93
C GLN A 17 -20.68 -12.17 16.76
N HIS A 18 -21.26 -11.63 17.82
CA HIS A 18 -21.94 -10.33 17.76
C HIS A 18 -20.93 -9.20 17.52
N PHE A 19 -19.77 -9.24 18.21
CA PHE A 19 -18.71 -8.26 18.04
C PHE A 19 -18.05 -8.41 16.67
N GLN A 20 -17.64 -9.61 16.30
CA GLN A 20 -17.04 -9.91 14.99
C GLN A 20 -17.95 -9.51 13.83
N HIS A 21 -19.28 -9.73 13.95
CA HIS A 21 -20.22 -9.34 12.91
C HIS A 21 -20.41 -7.82 12.86
N ASN A 22 -20.41 -7.15 14.02
CA ASN A 22 -20.48 -5.71 14.10
C ASN A 22 -19.24 -5.04 13.49
N ASP A 23 -18.05 -5.56 13.76
CA ASP A 23 -16.80 -5.08 13.16
C ASP A 23 -16.83 -5.24 11.64
N ARG A 24 -17.18 -6.43 11.12
CA ARG A 24 -17.34 -6.67 9.68
C ARG A 24 -18.38 -5.76 9.00
N TYR A 25 -19.44 -5.37 9.72
CA TYR A 25 -20.41 -4.40 9.21
C TYR A 25 -19.77 -3.03 9.02
N TYR A 26 -19.02 -2.53 10.02
CA TYR A 26 -18.37 -1.22 9.93
C TYR A 26 -17.23 -1.22 8.92
N ASP A 27 -16.42 -2.26 8.85
CA ASP A 27 -15.36 -2.41 7.85
C ASP A 27 -15.94 -2.36 6.43
N HIS A 28 -17.04 -3.07 6.19
CA HIS A 28 -17.73 -3.04 4.91
C HIS A 28 -18.27 -1.64 4.58
N GLN A 29 -18.86 -0.93 5.56
CA GLN A 29 -19.35 0.43 5.35
C GLN A 29 -18.21 1.40 5.02
N MET A 30 -17.08 1.34 5.73
CA MET A 30 -15.92 2.19 5.48
C MET A 30 -15.31 1.90 4.12
N LYS A 31 -15.07 0.64 3.78
CA LYS A 31 -14.55 0.21 2.49
C LYS A 31 -15.44 0.69 1.35
N THR A 32 -16.74 0.43 1.42
CA THR A 32 -17.68 0.81 0.37
C THR A 32 -17.73 2.32 0.17
N ARG A 33 -17.77 3.10 1.26
CA ARG A 33 -17.76 4.56 1.17
C ARG A 33 -16.49 5.08 0.51
N THR A 34 -15.33 4.55 0.90
CA THR A 34 -14.04 4.94 0.33
C THR A 34 -14.00 4.63 -1.17
N GLN A 35 -14.47 3.45 -1.59
CA GLN A 35 -14.52 3.06 -2.99
C GLN A 35 -15.46 3.94 -3.83
N LEU A 36 -16.58 4.39 -3.25
CA LEU A 36 -17.54 5.27 -3.93
C LEU A 36 -17.04 6.72 -4.09
N LEU A 37 -16.04 7.15 -3.34
CA LEU A 37 -15.41 8.47 -3.54
C LEU A 37 -14.62 8.55 -4.86
N GLY A 38 -14.40 7.42 -5.52
CA GLY A 38 -13.76 7.33 -6.83
C GLY A 38 -12.24 7.39 -6.79
N GLY A 39 -11.61 7.08 -7.93
CA GLY A 39 -10.17 7.09 -8.08
C GLY A 39 -9.49 5.86 -7.48
N TYR A 40 -8.17 5.93 -7.40
CA TYR A 40 -7.35 4.93 -6.73
C TYR A 40 -7.36 5.22 -5.22
N THR A 41 -8.17 4.45 -4.47
CA THR A 41 -8.31 4.60 -3.01
C THR A 41 -7.38 3.67 -2.24
N TRP A 42 -6.39 3.09 -2.91
CA TRP A 42 -5.42 2.14 -2.37
C TRP A 42 -4.03 2.42 -2.96
N GLY A 43 -3.01 1.98 -2.26
CA GLY A 43 -1.61 2.19 -2.63
C GLY A 43 -0.76 2.56 -1.42
N PHE A 44 0.52 2.81 -1.66
CA PHE A 44 1.45 3.26 -0.64
C PHE A 44 1.24 4.74 -0.29
N LEU A 45 1.34 5.06 0.99
CA LEU A 45 1.54 6.43 1.51
C LEU A 45 3.03 6.71 1.71
N ASN A 46 3.76 5.69 2.16
CA ASN A 46 5.22 5.69 2.28
C ASN A 46 5.73 4.30 1.90
N LEU A 47 6.91 4.24 1.27
CA LEU A 47 7.61 2.99 0.95
C LEU A 47 9.11 3.25 0.96
N GLU A 48 9.82 2.57 1.84
CA GLU A 48 11.27 2.60 1.94
C GLU A 48 11.84 1.20 1.84
N ILE A 49 12.62 0.97 0.79
CA ILE A 49 13.35 -0.28 0.55
C ILE A 49 14.80 -0.04 0.98
N ASP A 50 15.33 -0.94 1.81
CA ASP A 50 16.74 -0.88 2.18
C ASP A 50 17.62 -1.41 1.04
N LEU A 51 18.26 -0.48 0.33
CA LEU A 51 19.09 -0.76 -0.84
C LEU A 51 20.39 -1.52 -0.49
N GLN A 52 20.84 -1.52 0.78
CA GLN A 52 22.05 -2.21 1.19
C GLN A 52 21.91 -3.73 1.06
N PHE A 53 20.72 -4.25 1.38
CA PHE A 53 20.43 -5.68 1.30
C PHE A 53 20.29 -6.21 -0.12
N LEU A 54 20.05 -5.36 -1.13
CA LEU A 54 19.99 -5.76 -2.53
C LEU A 54 21.30 -6.39 -3.00
N ASN A 55 22.44 -5.90 -2.50
CA ASN A 55 23.76 -6.46 -2.77
C ASN A 55 23.97 -7.85 -2.13
N MET A 56 23.10 -8.25 -1.23
CA MET A 56 23.14 -9.54 -0.52
C MET A 56 22.06 -10.51 -1.01
N GLY A 57 21.38 -10.18 -2.12
CA GLY A 57 20.32 -11.02 -2.67
C GLY A 57 19.00 -10.96 -1.89
N LYS A 58 18.80 -9.92 -1.06
CA LYS A 58 17.60 -9.77 -0.25
C LYS A 58 16.90 -8.45 -0.56
N LEU A 59 15.58 -8.53 -0.71
CA LEU A 59 14.74 -7.34 -0.66
C LEU A 59 14.23 -7.16 0.77
N VAL A 60 14.50 -6.00 1.36
CA VAL A 60 14.08 -5.66 2.73
C VAL A 60 13.29 -4.37 2.70
N ILE A 61 12.11 -4.38 3.31
CA ILE A 61 11.31 -3.17 3.55
C ILE A 61 11.66 -2.65 4.94
N SER A 62 12.21 -1.44 5.01
CA SER A 62 12.48 -0.75 6.27
C SER A 62 11.21 -0.12 6.84
N GLU A 63 10.47 0.60 5.99
CA GLU A 63 9.20 1.21 6.34
C GLU A 63 8.24 1.16 5.16
N ALA A 64 6.97 0.89 5.43
CA ALA A 64 5.90 1.07 4.47
C ALA A 64 4.57 1.31 5.17
N SER A 65 3.76 2.18 4.60
CA SER A 65 2.39 2.40 5.06
C SER A 65 1.48 2.65 3.86
N GLY A 66 0.19 2.38 4.04
CA GLY A 66 -0.75 2.57 2.96
C GLY A 66 -2.08 1.86 3.14
N ILE A 67 -2.76 1.67 2.03
CA ILE A 67 -4.06 1.00 1.92
C ILE A 67 -3.94 -0.11 0.89
N LEU A 68 -4.30 -1.33 1.27
CA LEU A 68 -4.37 -2.45 0.34
C LEU A 68 -5.61 -2.35 -0.60
N PRO A 69 -5.63 -3.06 -1.74
CA PRO A 69 -6.79 -3.06 -2.64
C PRO A 69 -8.10 -3.52 -2.00
N ASP A 70 -8.04 -4.29 -0.92
CA ASP A 70 -9.23 -4.70 -0.14
C ASP A 70 -9.69 -3.64 0.88
N GLY A 71 -9.02 -2.49 0.95
CA GLY A 71 -9.31 -1.37 1.85
C GLY A 71 -8.67 -1.47 3.23
N SER A 72 -7.87 -2.50 3.49
CA SER A 72 -7.16 -2.64 4.77
C SER A 72 -5.99 -1.68 4.86
N LEU A 73 -5.90 -0.99 5.98
CA LEU A 73 -4.75 -0.15 6.31
C LEU A 73 -3.57 -1.03 6.71
N PHE A 74 -2.37 -0.59 6.38
CA PHE A 74 -1.14 -1.22 6.83
C PHE A 74 -0.07 -0.20 7.22
N GLU A 75 0.73 -0.59 8.19
CA GLU A 75 1.92 0.12 8.65
C GLU A 75 2.98 -0.91 9.01
N LEU A 76 4.13 -0.83 8.36
CA LEU A 76 5.29 -1.69 8.53
C LEU A 76 6.49 -0.83 8.92
N GLY A 77 7.33 -1.32 9.81
CA GLY A 77 8.48 -0.59 10.35
C GLY A 77 8.36 -0.30 11.84
N GLY A 78 9.19 0.60 12.37
CA GLY A 78 9.24 0.93 13.79
C GLY A 78 9.67 -0.26 14.66
N ASN A 79 8.77 -0.75 15.53
CA ASN A 79 9.04 -1.85 16.45
C ASN A 79 8.71 -3.24 15.86
N THR A 80 8.33 -3.33 14.57
CA THR A 80 8.08 -4.61 13.92
C THR A 80 9.32 -5.11 13.20
N GLU A 81 9.49 -6.44 13.13
CA GLU A 81 10.59 -7.04 12.37
C GLU A 81 10.46 -6.63 10.88
N PRO A 82 11.58 -6.23 10.24
CA PRO A 82 11.58 -5.89 8.82
C PRO A 82 11.10 -7.08 7.98
N LEU A 83 10.26 -6.79 6.99
CA LEU A 83 9.89 -7.79 6.00
C LEU A 83 11.03 -7.99 5.01
N ALA A 84 11.52 -9.22 4.92
CA ALA A 84 12.61 -9.60 4.05
C ALA A 84 12.21 -10.74 3.10
N LEU A 85 12.72 -10.71 1.88
CA LEU A 85 12.55 -11.76 0.87
C LEU A 85 13.91 -12.08 0.24
N ASP A 86 14.29 -13.36 0.26
CA ASP A 86 15.44 -13.84 -0.51
C ASP A 86 15.03 -13.99 -1.99
N VAL A 87 15.75 -13.29 -2.87
CA VAL A 87 15.51 -13.34 -4.32
C VAL A 87 16.52 -14.31 -4.92
N PRO A 88 16.06 -15.38 -5.60
CA PRO A 88 16.97 -16.34 -6.22
C PRO A 88 17.87 -15.71 -7.29
N PRO A 89 19.11 -16.19 -7.46
CA PRO A 89 19.96 -15.78 -8.58
C PRO A 89 19.30 -16.06 -9.94
N ASN A 90 19.66 -15.26 -10.95
CA ASN A 90 19.09 -15.32 -12.30
C ASN A 90 17.56 -15.09 -12.35
N THR A 91 17.01 -14.36 -11.39
CA THR A 91 15.62 -13.85 -11.45
C THR A 91 15.63 -12.59 -12.30
N GLY A 92 14.80 -12.55 -13.35
CA GLY A 92 14.69 -11.39 -14.24
C GLY A 92 13.23 -11.05 -14.57
N ASN A 93 12.92 -9.77 -14.76
CA ASN A 93 11.61 -9.23 -15.11
C ASN A 93 10.49 -9.80 -14.21
N THR A 94 10.72 -9.80 -12.91
CA THR A 94 9.82 -10.45 -11.95
C THR A 94 9.30 -9.44 -10.93
N PRO A 95 7.96 -9.27 -10.81
CA PRO A 95 7.37 -8.38 -9.83
C PRO A 95 7.48 -8.94 -8.41
N ILE A 96 7.64 -8.05 -7.43
CA ILE A 96 7.53 -8.38 -6.01
C ILE A 96 6.29 -7.68 -5.45
N TYR A 97 5.52 -8.42 -4.67
CA TYR A 97 4.28 -7.96 -4.06
C TYR A 97 4.35 -7.97 -2.55
N LEU A 98 3.81 -6.92 -1.93
CA LEU A 98 3.35 -6.98 -0.55
C LEU A 98 2.00 -7.70 -0.54
N ALA A 99 1.89 -8.74 0.27
CA ALA A 99 0.72 -9.62 0.29
C ALA A 99 0.19 -9.84 1.71
N LEU A 100 -1.14 -9.92 1.82
CA LEU A 100 -1.84 -10.23 3.06
C LEU A 100 -2.94 -11.26 2.75
N PRO A 101 -3.11 -12.33 3.55
CA PRO A 101 -4.15 -13.32 3.31
C PRO A 101 -5.55 -12.69 3.26
N LEU A 102 -6.37 -13.15 2.30
CA LEU A 102 -7.75 -12.70 2.14
C LEU A 102 -8.65 -13.21 3.29
N VAL A 103 -9.58 -12.37 3.70
CA VAL A 103 -10.67 -12.79 4.60
C VAL A 103 -11.70 -13.55 3.77
N THR A 104 -11.80 -14.86 3.98
CA THR A 104 -12.79 -15.72 3.35
C THR A 104 -13.74 -16.27 4.41
N GLY A 105 -15.04 -16.34 4.11
CA GLY A 105 -16.08 -16.67 5.09
C GLY A 105 -15.96 -18.03 5.79
N ASN A 106 -15.09 -18.91 5.29
CA ASN A 106 -14.93 -20.29 5.78
C ASN A 106 -13.53 -20.56 6.39
N HIS A 107 -12.67 -19.55 6.49
CA HIS A 107 -11.32 -19.72 7.02
C HIS A 107 -11.19 -19.06 8.39
N ILE A 108 -10.28 -19.58 9.21
CA ILE A 108 -9.91 -19.00 10.49
C ILE A 108 -9.17 -17.70 10.21
N GLU A 109 -9.63 -16.57 10.76
CA GLU A 109 -9.04 -15.26 10.53
C GLU A 109 -7.71 -15.08 11.29
N SER A 110 -7.53 -15.74 12.44
CA SER A 110 -6.34 -15.63 13.26
C SER A 110 -5.76 -17.01 13.63
N ARG A 111 -4.44 -17.10 13.66
CA ARG A 111 -3.68 -18.27 14.11
C ARG A 111 -2.76 -17.91 15.28
N ARG A 112 -2.39 -18.89 16.07
CA ARG A 112 -1.30 -18.75 17.05
C ARG A 112 0.05 -18.90 16.34
N PRO A 113 1.14 -18.32 16.88
CA PRO A 113 2.48 -18.45 16.27
C PRO A 113 2.91 -19.91 16.03
N GLU A 114 2.49 -20.85 16.88
CA GLU A 114 2.82 -22.27 16.80
C GLU A 114 2.11 -23.00 15.63
N GLN A 115 1.08 -22.36 15.05
CA GLN A 115 0.28 -22.89 13.93
C GLN A 115 0.75 -22.32 12.60
N SER A 116 2.04 -22.42 12.31
CA SER A 116 2.68 -21.79 11.12
C SER A 116 2.16 -22.33 9.78
N ASP A 117 1.60 -23.52 9.75
CA ASP A 117 1.02 -24.21 8.59
C ASP A 117 -0.41 -23.73 8.24
N VAL A 118 -1.07 -23.00 9.15
CA VAL A 118 -2.41 -22.46 8.92
C VAL A 118 -2.32 -21.10 8.25
N LEU A 119 -2.93 -20.98 7.07
CA LEU A 119 -3.07 -19.66 6.41
C LEU A 119 -4.13 -18.85 7.16
N ALA A 120 -3.72 -17.78 7.82
CA ALA A 120 -4.59 -16.86 8.52
C ALA A 120 -4.15 -15.42 8.27
N ARG A 121 -5.10 -14.49 8.33
CA ARG A 121 -4.83 -13.06 8.10
C ARG A 121 -4.04 -12.42 9.25
N TYR A 122 -4.27 -12.92 10.47
CA TYR A 122 -3.65 -12.39 11.67
C TYR A 122 -2.90 -13.47 12.44
N THR A 123 -1.74 -13.10 12.99
CA THR A 123 -1.06 -13.87 14.00
C THR A 123 -1.41 -13.29 15.37
N ALA A 124 -2.01 -14.13 16.23
CA ALA A 124 -2.45 -13.71 17.55
C ALA A 124 -1.26 -13.56 18.51
N TYR A 125 -1.30 -12.51 19.32
CA TYR A 125 -0.39 -12.28 20.42
C TYR A 125 -1.16 -11.69 21.61
N ASP A 126 -0.67 -11.86 22.82
CA ASP A 126 -1.31 -11.32 24.00
C ASP A 126 -0.67 -9.96 24.36
N ALA A 127 -1.49 -8.92 24.41
CA ALA A 127 -1.10 -7.57 24.79
C ALA A 127 -1.68 -7.24 26.17
N GLU A 128 -0.91 -6.53 26.96
CA GLU A 128 -1.38 -5.97 28.23
C GLU A 128 -2.03 -4.60 27.95
N VAL A 129 -3.32 -4.49 28.21
CA VAL A 129 -4.11 -3.28 27.91
C VAL A 129 -4.71 -2.75 29.20
N ALA A 130 -4.40 -1.50 29.53
CA ALA A 130 -4.97 -0.80 30.68
C ALA A 130 -6.39 -0.31 30.38
N ASP A 131 -7.26 -0.31 31.39
CA ASP A 131 -8.56 0.34 31.31
C ASP A 131 -8.37 1.86 31.32
N SER A 132 -8.81 2.53 30.27
CA SER A 132 -8.68 3.99 30.12
C SER A 132 -9.36 4.80 31.24
N ASN A 133 -10.29 4.18 31.98
CA ASN A 133 -11.05 4.83 33.06
C ASN A 133 -10.60 4.46 34.46
N ALA A 134 -9.75 3.43 34.61
CA ALA A 134 -9.32 2.91 35.92
C ALA A 134 -7.80 3.03 36.18
N GLY A 135 -7.01 3.47 35.21
CA GLY A 135 -5.55 3.68 35.31
C GLY A 135 -4.73 2.40 35.21
N ASP A 136 -3.42 2.52 35.43
CA ASP A 136 -2.42 1.48 35.14
C ASP A 136 -2.60 0.17 35.94
N ASP A 137 -3.19 0.24 37.14
CA ASP A 137 -3.43 -0.95 38.00
C ASP A 137 -4.57 -1.85 37.50
N SER A 138 -5.24 -1.48 36.41
CA SER A 138 -6.38 -2.20 35.84
C SER A 138 -6.05 -2.93 34.53
N ALA A 139 -4.77 -3.12 34.22
CA ALA A 139 -4.34 -3.79 32.99
C ALA A 139 -4.81 -5.24 32.93
N SER A 140 -5.30 -5.66 31.77
CA SER A 140 -5.69 -7.04 31.50
C SER A 140 -5.04 -7.55 30.22
N GLN A 141 -4.82 -8.86 30.14
CA GLN A 141 -4.34 -9.48 28.90
C GLN A 141 -5.46 -9.56 27.88
N VAL A 142 -5.21 -8.97 26.71
CA VAL A 142 -6.11 -9.01 25.56
C VAL A 142 -5.39 -9.68 24.39
N SER A 143 -6.02 -10.68 23.80
CA SER A 143 -5.48 -11.32 22.61
C SER A 143 -5.72 -10.44 21.40
N CYS A 144 -4.64 -9.91 20.82
CA CYS A 144 -4.62 -9.02 19.67
C CYS A 144 -4.14 -9.77 18.41
N GLY A 145 -4.52 -9.30 17.22
CA GLY A 145 -4.09 -9.88 15.94
C GLY A 145 -3.12 -8.94 15.23
N ARG A 146 -1.90 -9.42 14.94
CA ARG A 146 -0.97 -8.74 14.05
C ARG A 146 -1.18 -9.24 12.63
N PRO A 147 -1.37 -8.37 11.61
CA PRO A 147 -1.49 -8.80 10.22
C PRO A 147 -0.26 -9.60 9.77
N ASP A 148 -0.48 -10.74 9.11
CA ASP A 148 0.57 -11.67 8.65
C ASP A 148 1.03 -11.29 7.23
N PHE A 149 1.72 -10.17 7.10
CA PHE A 149 2.27 -9.70 5.83
C PHE A 149 3.39 -10.59 5.32
N LYS A 150 3.43 -10.77 3.99
CA LYS A 150 4.49 -11.50 3.30
C LYS A 150 4.91 -10.76 2.04
N LEU A 151 6.15 -10.99 1.61
CA LEU A 151 6.63 -10.62 0.29
C LEU A 151 6.52 -11.84 -0.63
N LEU A 152 5.92 -11.65 -1.80
CA LEU A 152 5.76 -12.70 -2.82
C LEU A 152 6.54 -12.32 -4.08
N LEU A 153 7.33 -13.26 -4.60
CA LEU A 153 8.09 -13.12 -5.82
C LEU A 153 7.30 -13.72 -6.99
N GLY A 154 7.03 -12.90 -8.02
CA GLY A 154 6.30 -13.31 -9.21
C GLY A 154 4.82 -13.59 -8.96
N GLU A 155 4.19 -14.21 -9.96
CA GLU A 155 2.80 -14.64 -9.90
C GLU A 155 2.72 -16.16 -9.75
N GLN A 156 2.11 -16.64 -8.69
CA GLN A 156 1.90 -18.05 -8.43
C GLN A 156 0.41 -18.38 -8.28
N GLN A 157 0.00 -19.63 -8.53
CA GLN A 157 -1.40 -20.05 -8.36
C GLN A 157 -1.92 -19.89 -6.92
N SER A 158 -1.05 -20.03 -5.92
CA SER A 158 -1.37 -19.80 -4.50
C SER A 158 -1.76 -18.35 -4.18
N ASP A 159 -1.46 -17.42 -5.09
CA ASP A 159 -1.68 -15.99 -4.91
C ASP A 159 -3.14 -15.58 -4.84
N GLN A 160 -4.07 -16.42 -5.29
CA GLN A 160 -5.52 -16.18 -5.17
C GLN A 160 -6.02 -16.13 -3.72
N ALA A 161 -5.20 -16.60 -2.77
CA ALA A 161 -5.50 -16.53 -1.35
C ALA A 161 -5.09 -15.20 -0.70
N TYR A 162 -4.46 -14.29 -1.46
CA TYR A 162 -3.91 -13.04 -0.95
C TYR A 162 -4.49 -11.82 -1.65
N VAL A 163 -4.67 -10.73 -0.90
CA VAL A 163 -4.68 -9.40 -1.47
C VAL A 163 -3.23 -8.96 -1.67
N LYS A 164 -2.93 -8.41 -2.86
CA LYS A 164 -1.55 -8.07 -3.25
C LYS A 164 -1.44 -6.61 -3.68
N LEU A 165 -0.34 -5.97 -3.31
CA LEU A 165 0.06 -4.65 -3.77
C LEU A 165 1.46 -4.76 -4.38
N LYS A 166 1.61 -4.46 -5.69
CA LYS A 166 2.91 -4.52 -6.37
C LYS A 166 3.85 -3.47 -5.79
N LEU A 167 5.01 -3.90 -5.35
CA LEU A 167 5.97 -3.09 -4.60
C LEU A 167 7.10 -2.60 -5.50
N CYS A 168 7.70 -3.50 -6.26
CA CYS A 168 8.79 -3.21 -7.20
C CYS A 168 8.85 -4.28 -8.28
N GLU A 169 9.73 -4.09 -9.24
CA GLU A 169 10.07 -5.06 -10.28
C GLU A 169 11.57 -5.34 -10.26
N VAL A 170 11.93 -6.61 -10.20
CA VAL A 170 13.32 -7.06 -10.34
C VAL A 170 13.61 -7.09 -11.83
N LEU A 171 14.56 -6.27 -12.31
CA LEU A 171 15.04 -6.34 -13.69
C LEU A 171 15.90 -7.55 -13.92
N ASP A 172 16.86 -7.76 -13.03
CA ASP A 172 17.82 -8.84 -13.11
C ASP A 172 18.44 -9.12 -11.75
N THR A 173 18.89 -10.35 -11.57
CA THR A 173 19.69 -10.77 -10.42
C THR A 173 20.94 -11.47 -10.91
N THR A 174 22.10 -10.93 -10.56
CA THR A 174 23.38 -11.51 -10.97
C THR A 174 23.59 -12.90 -10.38
N PRO A 175 24.50 -13.75 -10.96
CA PRO A 175 24.87 -15.03 -10.35
C PRO A 175 25.41 -14.91 -8.91
N ASP A 176 26.01 -13.77 -8.57
CA ASP A 176 26.52 -13.45 -7.23
C ASP A 176 25.40 -12.97 -6.28
N GLY A 177 24.15 -12.90 -6.77
CA GLY A 177 22.98 -12.57 -5.97
C GLY A 177 22.66 -11.07 -5.87
N VAL A 178 23.34 -10.17 -6.59
CA VAL A 178 23.03 -8.74 -6.57
C VAL A 178 21.74 -8.48 -7.34
N ILE A 179 20.78 -7.83 -6.69
CA ILE A 179 19.45 -7.51 -7.24
C ILE A 179 19.48 -6.12 -7.86
N SER A 180 19.02 -6.01 -9.11
CA SER A 180 18.75 -4.75 -9.80
C SER A 180 17.23 -4.53 -9.90
N LEU A 181 16.73 -3.46 -9.32
CA LEU A 181 15.33 -3.07 -9.42
C LEU A 181 15.13 -2.16 -10.64
N ASP A 182 13.91 -2.19 -11.21
CA ASP A 182 13.51 -1.29 -12.27
C ASP A 182 13.33 0.13 -11.74
N PRO A 183 14.18 1.10 -12.14
CA PRO A 183 14.09 2.48 -11.68
C PRO A 183 12.90 3.24 -12.30
N GLU A 184 12.34 2.77 -13.40
CA GLU A 184 11.18 3.37 -14.06
C GLU A 184 9.86 2.84 -13.51
N PHE A 185 9.89 1.73 -12.77
CA PHE A 185 8.70 1.21 -12.12
C PHE A 185 8.28 2.11 -10.95
N SER A 186 7.03 2.56 -10.98
CA SER A 186 6.41 3.26 -9.85
C SER A 186 5.26 2.42 -9.29
N PRO A 187 5.32 2.01 -8.01
CA PRO A 187 4.18 1.37 -7.36
C PRO A 187 2.96 2.29 -7.35
N THR A 188 1.80 1.72 -7.05
CA THR A 188 0.60 2.53 -6.82
C THR A 188 0.73 3.29 -5.51
N TYR A 189 0.65 4.62 -5.57
CA TYR A 189 0.63 5.52 -4.43
C TYR A 189 -0.74 6.17 -4.25
N VAL A 190 -1.19 6.33 -3.02
CA VAL A 190 -2.40 7.11 -2.69
C VAL A 190 -2.19 8.60 -2.99
N ASN A 191 -0.96 9.07 -2.80
CA ASN A 191 -0.55 10.44 -3.08
C ASN A 191 0.74 10.44 -3.89
N PHE A 192 0.73 11.10 -5.07
CA PHE A 192 1.91 11.19 -5.95
C PHE A 192 3.15 11.83 -5.25
N GLN A 193 2.94 12.64 -4.21
CA GLN A 193 4.02 13.24 -3.44
C GLN A 193 4.88 12.22 -2.69
N ALA A 194 4.36 11.02 -2.46
CA ALA A 194 5.08 9.92 -1.83
C ALA A 194 6.10 9.25 -2.77
N SER A 195 5.97 9.47 -4.09
CA SER A 195 6.89 8.92 -5.09
C SER A 195 7.92 9.95 -5.54
N GLY A 196 9.19 9.70 -5.24
CA GLY A 196 10.29 10.53 -5.74
C GLY A 196 10.36 10.54 -7.27
N TYR A 197 10.08 9.41 -7.92
CA TYR A 197 10.02 9.28 -9.37
C TYR A 197 8.90 10.15 -9.97
N LEU A 198 7.66 10.02 -9.50
CA LEU A 198 6.54 10.81 -10.00
C LEU A 198 6.73 12.31 -9.77
N LEU A 199 7.34 12.69 -8.63
CA LEU A 199 7.69 14.08 -8.36
C LEU A 199 8.75 14.61 -9.33
N SER A 200 9.74 13.80 -9.70
CA SER A 200 10.77 14.20 -10.67
C SER A 200 10.16 14.39 -12.07
N CYS A 201 9.33 13.46 -12.51
CA CYS A 201 8.59 13.57 -13.78
C CYS A 201 7.70 14.83 -13.83
N LEU A 202 6.98 15.12 -12.74
CA LEU A 202 6.15 16.31 -12.66
C LEU A 202 6.98 17.60 -12.74
N LYS A 203 8.11 17.68 -12.03
CA LYS A 203 9.03 18.82 -12.09
C LYS A 203 9.59 19.03 -13.49
N GLU A 204 9.93 17.96 -14.19
CA GLU A 204 10.40 18.02 -15.58
C GLU A 204 9.33 18.57 -16.51
N VAL A 205 8.09 18.07 -16.42
CA VAL A 205 6.97 18.58 -17.21
C VAL A 205 6.70 20.07 -16.94
N ILE A 206 6.70 20.47 -15.67
CA ILE A 206 6.53 21.88 -15.29
C ILE A 206 7.66 22.75 -15.88
N SER A 207 8.90 22.28 -15.81
CA SER A 207 10.05 23.01 -16.38
C SER A 207 9.95 23.16 -17.89
N MET A 208 9.57 22.07 -18.60
CA MET A 208 9.35 22.12 -20.06
C MET A 208 8.22 23.07 -20.46
N LEU A 209 7.10 23.05 -19.73
CA LEU A 209 5.97 23.95 -19.97
C LEU A 209 6.34 25.41 -19.73
N ALA A 210 7.04 25.71 -18.63
CA ALA A 210 7.53 27.06 -18.32
C ALA A 210 8.47 27.58 -19.42
N HIS A 211 9.46 26.77 -19.83
CA HIS A 211 10.37 27.13 -20.92
C HIS A 211 9.65 27.39 -22.24
N ARG A 212 8.66 26.55 -22.58
CA ARG A 212 7.85 26.75 -23.80
C ARG A 212 7.00 28.01 -23.71
N GLY A 213 6.45 28.31 -22.53
CA GLY A 213 5.73 29.57 -22.26
C GLY A 213 6.60 30.79 -22.45
N ASP A 214 7.83 30.76 -21.94
CA ASP A 214 8.80 31.87 -22.10
C ASP A 214 9.14 32.11 -23.57
N ILE A 215 9.41 31.06 -24.35
CA ILE A 215 9.70 31.14 -25.79
C ILE A 215 8.50 31.77 -26.55
N LEU A 216 7.28 31.34 -26.23
CA LEU A 216 6.08 31.88 -26.86
C LEU A 216 5.89 33.37 -26.49
N ALA A 217 6.08 33.73 -25.25
CA ALA A 217 6.00 35.10 -24.76
C ALA A 217 7.06 36.01 -25.41
N GLU A 218 8.28 35.53 -25.62
CA GLU A 218 9.33 36.27 -26.35
C GLU A 218 8.97 36.49 -27.83
N ARG A 219 8.43 35.47 -28.52
CA ARG A 219 7.97 35.58 -29.90
C ARG A 219 6.90 36.64 -30.03
N ILE A 220 5.89 36.64 -29.15
CA ILE A 220 4.81 37.64 -29.17
C ILE A 220 5.35 39.04 -28.95
N ARG A 221 6.32 39.23 -28.03
CA ARG A 221 6.97 40.54 -27.81
C ARG A 221 7.81 41.00 -29.00
N ALA A 222 8.51 40.08 -29.66
CA ALA A 222 9.40 40.40 -30.77
C ALA A 222 8.62 40.79 -32.06
N THR A 223 7.46 40.23 -32.28
CA THR A 223 6.70 40.42 -33.55
C THR A 223 5.84 41.68 -33.55
N GLY A 224 5.48 42.24 -32.39
CA GLY A 224 4.79 43.54 -32.25
C GLY A 224 3.45 43.71 -33.01
N LYS A 225 3.01 42.69 -33.75
CA LYS A 225 1.76 42.60 -34.48
C LYS A 225 1.19 41.19 -34.39
N VAL A 226 -0.04 41.06 -33.93
CA VAL A 226 -0.75 39.79 -33.81
C VAL A 226 -1.23 39.38 -35.22
N GLY A 227 -0.53 38.45 -35.86
CA GLY A 227 -1.00 37.78 -37.09
C GLY A 227 -1.86 36.58 -36.75
N GLY A 228 -2.67 36.07 -37.70
CA GLY A 228 -3.62 34.98 -37.44
C GLY A 228 -3.05 33.65 -36.91
N ALA A 229 -1.73 33.37 -37.12
CA ALA A 229 -1.03 32.23 -36.54
C ALA A 229 -0.71 32.43 -35.06
N GLU A 230 -0.55 33.67 -34.60
CA GLU A 230 -0.19 34.08 -33.25
C GLU A 230 -1.38 34.08 -32.29
N VAL A 231 -2.63 34.13 -32.81
CA VAL A 231 -3.84 33.94 -31.98
C VAL A 231 -3.90 32.53 -31.40
N GLY A 232 -3.44 31.51 -32.14
CA GLY A 232 -3.31 30.14 -31.65
C GLY A 232 -2.25 30.01 -30.54
N ASP A 233 -1.11 30.70 -30.70
CA ASP A 233 -0.03 30.71 -29.70
C ASP A 233 -0.44 31.48 -28.42
N PHE A 234 -1.22 32.57 -28.57
CA PHE A 234 -1.77 33.31 -27.42
C PHE A 234 -2.82 32.50 -26.65
N MET A 235 -3.68 31.74 -27.34
CA MET A 235 -4.63 30.83 -26.69
C MET A 235 -3.93 29.70 -25.95
N MET A 236 -2.78 29.22 -26.44
CA MET A 236 -1.95 28.21 -25.72
C MET A 236 -1.26 28.73 -24.46
N LEU A 237 -1.09 30.04 -24.32
CA LEU A 237 -0.54 30.68 -23.12
C LEU A 237 -1.58 30.88 -22.02
N GLN A 238 -2.87 30.80 -22.34
CA GLN A 238 -3.98 30.98 -21.40
C GLN A 238 -4.52 29.67 -20.83
N LEU A 239 -4.06 28.50 -21.32
CA LEU A 239 -4.34 27.17 -20.80
C LEU A 239 -3.27 26.73 -19.80
#